data_edd242ae908d9f514529810a74f6b8cf
#
_entry.id   edd242ae908d9f514529810a74f6b8cf
#
_cell.length_a   1.000
_cell.length_b   1.000
_cell.length_c   1.000
_cell.angle_alpha   90.00
_cell.angle_beta   90.00
_cell.angle_gamma   90.00
#
_symmetry.space_group_name_H-M   'P 1'
#
loop_
_entity.id
_entity.type
_entity.pdbx_description
1 polymer ?
#
loop_
_entity_poly.entity_id
_entity_poly.type
_entity_poly.pdbx_seq_one_letter_code
_entity_poly.pdbx_strand_id
1 'polypeptide(L)'
;AKSTPPAPLFNWLDHRATGVLCHPTSFPSAHGIGVFDDGAGRFLDFLHDAGFKYRQVCPLGPTGYGDSPYQCFSSFAGNPYLIDPTALVSAGLLPASALDGLRALDAQAVDFGALYQVKRPLLFAAHAAWINQARPSLPYGDFSRFQADNAHWLTSYALFSALKDHHEGRPWWEWPADTRSLASAQKSALAQQVATRAEAYAFIQYFFFGQWQALRNRASQLGISIIGD
;
A
#
# COMPACT_ATOMS: atom_id res chain seq x y z
N ALA A 1 25.95 -47.23 -5.35
CA ALA A 1 25.87 -45.81 -5.70
C ALA A 1 25.18 -45.06 -4.54
N LYS A 2 25.86 -44.16 -3.87
CA LYS A 2 25.24 -43.30 -2.86
C LYS A 2 24.37 -42.29 -3.63
N SER A 3 23.06 -42.36 -3.45
CA SER A 3 22.15 -41.36 -4.02
C SER A 3 22.49 -40.00 -3.44
N THR A 4 22.74 -39.04 -4.30
CA THR A 4 22.89 -37.63 -3.89
C THR A 4 21.60 -37.23 -3.20
N PRO A 5 21.62 -36.67 -1.97
CA PRO A 5 20.41 -36.22 -1.32
C PRO A 5 19.71 -35.16 -2.21
N PRO A 6 18.38 -35.18 -2.25
CA PRO A 6 17.65 -34.17 -3.01
C PRO A 6 18.06 -32.78 -2.55
N ALA A 7 18.20 -31.85 -3.50
CA ALA A 7 18.48 -30.45 -3.17
C ALA A 7 17.41 -29.93 -2.20
N PRO A 8 17.81 -29.16 -1.18
CA PRO A 8 16.83 -28.61 -0.24
C PRO A 8 15.79 -27.77 -1.00
N LEU A 9 14.52 -27.90 -0.59
CA LEU A 9 13.41 -27.13 -1.17
C LEU A 9 13.61 -25.61 -1.07
N PHE A 10 14.40 -25.18 -0.07
CA PHE A 10 14.74 -23.80 0.18
C PHE A 10 16.25 -23.67 0.36
N ASN A 11 16.93 -23.04 -0.59
CA ASN A 11 18.38 -22.83 -0.56
C ASN A 11 18.80 -21.58 0.24
N TRP A 12 17.83 -20.77 0.68
CA TRP A 12 18.06 -19.55 1.47
C TRP A 12 17.99 -19.80 2.99
N LEU A 13 17.56 -20.98 3.41
CA LEU A 13 17.43 -21.39 4.83
C LEU A 13 18.40 -22.55 5.11
N ASP A 14 19.70 -22.27 5.02
CA ASP A 14 20.79 -23.24 5.20
C ASP A 14 21.31 -23.31 6.65
N HIS A 15 20.82 -22.43 7.52
CA HIS A 15 21.22 -22.34 8.93
C HIS A 15 20.02 -22.00 9.83
N ARG A 16 20.18 -22.23 11.14
CA ARG A 16 19.17 -21.82 12.13
C ARG A 16 19.18 -20.32 12.28
N ALA A 17 18.02 -19.71 12.18
CA ALA A 17 17.83 -18.27 12.37
C ALA A 17 16.51 -18.00 13.11
N THR A 18 16.42 -16.80 13.68
CA THR A 18 15.20 -16.31 14.34
C THR A 18 14.53 -15.23 13.50
N GLY A 19 13.22 -15.17 13.58
CA GLY A 19 12.40 -14.15 12.95
C GLY A 19 11.22 -13.75 13.82
N VAL A 20 10.59 -12.66 13.46
CA VAL A 20 9.39 -12.13 14.12
C VAL A 20 8.30 -11.95 13.07
N LEU A 21 7.09 -12.45 13.34
CA LEU A 21 5.89 -12.07 12.62
C LEU A 21 5.33 -10.80 13.26
N CYS A 22 5.36 -9.71 12.53
CA CYS A 22 4.77 -8.44 12.97
C CYS A 22 4.29 -7.65 11.76
N HIS A 23 2.95 -7.59 11.62
CA HIS A 23 2.33 -6.83 10.54
C HIS A 23 2.50 -5.33 10.77
N PRO A 24 2.74 -4.51 9.72
CA PRO A 24 2.96 -3.07 9.90
C PRO A 24 1.82 -2.33 10.61
N THR A 25 0.57 -2.76 10.44
CA THR A 25 -0.59 -2.16 11.11
C THR A 25 -0.52 -2.19 12.63
N SER A 26 0.31 -3.09 13.19
CA SER A 26 0.48 -3.25 14.65
C SER A 26 1.53 -2.30 15.24
N PHE A 27 2.19 -1.47 14.45
CA PHE A 27 3.13 -0.51 14.98
C PHE A 27 2.43 0.65 15.67
N PRO A 28 2.97 1.14 16.79
CA PRO A 28 2.50 2.39 17.38
C PRO A 28 2.72 3.53 16.37
N SER A 29 1.68 4.34 16.18
CA SER A 29 1.71 5.46 15.24
C SER A 29 0.79 6.57 15.70
N ALA A 30 1.10 7.80 15.32
CA ALA A 30 0.23 8.95 15.53
C ALA A 30 -0.89 9.07 14.47
N HIS A 31 -1.13 8.01 13.69
CA HIS A 31 -2.05 8.04 12.54
C HIS A 31 -3.21 7.05 12.66
N GLY A 32 -3.50 6.56 13.90
CA GLY A 32 -4.56 5.61 14.18
C GLY A 32 -4.31 4.18 13.66
N ILE A 33 -3.19 3.93 13.00
CA ILE A 33 -2.73 2.63 12.50
C ILE A 33 -1.22 2.69 12.22
N GLY A 34 -0.52 1.59 12.36
CA GLY A 34 0.88 1.51 11.95
C GLY A 34 1.08 1.74 10.45
N VAL A 35 2.07 2.54 10.10
CA VAL A 35 2.40 2.95 8.74
C VAL A 35 3.88 2.73 8.45
N PHE A 36 4.30 2.98 7.20
CA PHE A 36 5.72 2.89 6.78
C PHE A 36 6.51 4.16 7.15
N ASP A 37 6.46 4.52 8.43
CA ASP A 37 7.15 5.69 8.99
C ASP A 37 8.50 5.33 9.64
N ASP A 38 9.09 6.28 10.33
CA ASP A 38 10.30 6.08 11.13
C ASP A 38 10.12 5.02 12.22
N GLY A 39 8.90 4.81 12.73
CA GLY A 39 8.59 3.74 13.69
C GLY A 39 8.84 2.36 13.10
N ALA A 40 8.38 2.16 11.85
CA ALA A 40 8.67 0.94 11.11
C ALA A 40 10.17 0.74 10.85
N GLY A 41 10.91 1.84 10.62
CA GLY A 41 12.37 1.84 10.49
C GLY A 41 13.07 1.44 11.80
N ARG A 42 12.71 2.08 12.91
CA ARG A 42 13.26 1.73 14.25
C ARG A 42 12.99 0.29 14.67
N PHE A 43 11.87 -0.28 14.24
CA PHE A 43 11.61 -1.70 14.48
C PHE A 43 12.61 -2.61 13.75
N LEU A 44 13.03 -2.26 12.54
CA LEU A 44 14.08 -2.98 11.82
C LEU A 44 15.43 -2.85 12.53
N ASP A 45 15.76 -1.66 13.06
CA ASP A 45 16.98 -1.47 13.86
C ASP A 45 16.96 -2.36 15.10
N PHE A 46 15.85 -2.39 15.84
CA PHE A 46 15.67 -3.28 16.98
C PHE A 46 15.86 -4.76 16.60
N LEU A 47 15.28 -5.20 15.49
CA LEU A 47 15.47 -6.59 15.04
C LEU A 47 16.94 -6.91 14.73
N HIS A 48 17.64 -5.97 14.09
CA HIS A 48 19.07 -6.09 13.80
C HIS A 48 19.89 -6.22 15.08
N ASP A 49 19.70 -5.29 16.02
CA ASP A 49 20.44 -5.23 17.29
C ASP A 49 20.17 -6.48 18.16
N ALA A 50 18.95 -7.01 18.11
CA ALA A 50 18.56 -8.24 18.80
C ALA A 50 19.00 -9.53 18.06
N GLY A 51 19.67 -9.42 16.91
CA GLY A 51 20.21 -10.55 16.15
C GLY A 51 19.18 -11.32 15.30
N PHE A 52 17.97 -10.81 15.13
CA PHE A 52 16.97 -11.40 14.23
C PHE A 52 17.41 -11.30 12.77
N LYS A 53 17.03 -12.31 11.97
CA LYS A 53 17.35 -12.38 10.53
C LYS A 53 16.12 -12.24 9.63
N TYR A 54 14.94 -12.51 10.18
CA TYR A 54 13.69 -12.52 9.41
C TYR A 54 12.63 -11.68 10.08
N ARG A 55 11.89 -10.96 9.25
CA ARG A 55 10.61 -10.33 9.58
C ARG A 55 9.53 -10.89 8.68
N GLN A 56 8.53 -11.54 9.24
CA GLN A 56 7.36 -11.98 8.49
C GLN A 56 6.24 -10.94 8.60
N VAL A 57 5.54 -10.71 7.49
CA VAL A 57 4.37 -9.84 7.41
C VAL A 57 3.20 -10.61 6.83
N CYS A 58 1.98 -10.29 7.23
CA CYS A 58 0.76 -10.73 6.56
C CYS A 58 0.65 -10.06 5.18
N PRO A 59 -0.27 -10.48 4.30
CA PRO A 59 -0.49 -9.81 3.02
C PRO A 59 -0.65 -8.30 3.17
N LEU A 60 0.04 -7.54 2.30
CA LEU A 60 0.06 -6.07 2.35
C LEU A 60 -0.95 -5.44 1.37
N GLY A 61 -1.85 -6.23 0.82
CA GLY A 61 -2.84 -5.77 -0.16
C GLY A 61 -3.99 -4.96 0.45
N PRO A 62 -4.77 -4.25 -0.39
CA PRO A 62 -5.90 -3.47 0.05
C PRO A 62 -7.01 -4.39 0.57
N THR A 63 -7.42 -4.16 1.81
CA THR A 63 -8.43 -4.98 2.50
C THR A 63 -9.85 -4.63 2.05
N GLY A 64 -10.74 -5.62 2.14
CA GLY A 64 -12.17 -5.47 1.94
C GLY A 64 -12.91 -5.23 3.26
N TYR A 65 -14.21 -5.55 3.28
CA TYR A 65 -15.03 -5.49 4.48
C TYR A 65 -14.49 -6.46 5.55
N GLY A 66 -14.34 -5.96 6.78
CA GLY A 66 -13.77 -6.74 7.89
C GLY A 66 -12.25 -6.61 8.04
N ASP A 67 -11.59 -5.87 7.14
CA ASP A 67 -10.18 -5.43 7.22
C ASP A 67 -9.15 -6.54 7.46
N SER A 68 -9.52 -7.80 7.16
CA SER A 68 -8.59 -8.93 7.20
C SER A 68 -7.53 -8.78 6.10
N PRO A 69 -6.23 -8.88 6.42
CA PRO A 69 -5.17 -8.86 5.42
C PRO A 69 -5.26 -10.03 4.42
N TYR A 70 -5.97 -11.10 4.77
CA TYR A 70 -6.20 -12.26 3.92
C TYR A 70 -7.41 -12.11 2.97
N GLN A 71 -8.16 -11.02 3.09
CA GLN A 71 -9.29 -10.70 2.19
C GLN A 71 -8.95 -9.53 1.27
N CYS A 72 -7.79 -9.60 0.62
CA CYS A 72 -7.37 -8.61 -0.36
C CYS A 72 -8.13 -8.81 -1.68
N PHE A 73 -8.57 -7.70 -2.28
CA PHE A 73 -9.19 -7.72 -3.61
C PHE A 73 -8.20 -7.42 -4.75
N SER A 74 -6.89 -7.42 -4.46
CA SER A 74 -5.83 -7.36 -5.44
C SER A 74 -4.59 -8.09 -4.93
N SER A 75 -3.97 -8.90 -5.77
CA SER A 75 -2.71 -9.58 -5.46
C SER A 75 -1.48 -8.70 -5.69
N PHE A 76 -1.64 -7.54 -6.31
CA PHE A 76 -0.53 -6.65 -6.68
C PHE A 76 -0.56 -5.33 -5.90
N ALA A 77 -1.74 -4.75 -5.69
CA ALA A 77 -1.88 -3.45 -5.07
C ALA A 77 -1.55 -3.49 -3.58
N GLY A 78 -0.96 -2.40 -3.09
CA GLY A 78 -0.68 -2.22 -1.67
C GLY A 78 -1.82 -1.55 -0.91
N ASN A 79 -1.90 -1.82 0.40
CA ASN A 79 -2.91 -1.28 1.29
C ASN A 79 -2.66 0.22 1.55
N PRO A 80 -3.58 1.11 1.15
CA PRO A 80 -3.43 2.55 1.37
C PRO A 80 -3.29 2.95 2.85
N TYR A 81 -3.77 2.12 3.76
CA TYR A 81 -3.65 2.39 5.20
C TYR A 81 -2.21 2.33 5.70
N LEU A 82 -1.31 1.65 5.00
CA LEU A 82 0.10 1.55 5.38
C LEU A 82 0.94 2.75 4.94
N ILE A 83 0.39 3.65 4.13
CA ILE A 83 1.09 4.86 3.68
C ILE A 83 1.28 5.80 4.88
N ASP A 84 2.53 6.25 5.11
CA ASP A 84 2.80 7.37 5.99
C ASP A 84 2.34 8.67 5.34
N PRO A 85 1.31 9.35 5.89
CA PRO A 85 0.80 10.58 5.32
C PRO A 85 1.72 11.80 5.54
N THR A 86 2.72 11.71 6.42
CA THR A 86 3.69 12.80 6.63
C THR A 86 4.51 13.06 5.37
N ALA A 87 4.74 12.04 4.55
CA ALA A 87 5.40 12.19 3.25
C ALA A 87 4.62 13.10 2.28
N LEU A 88 3.28 13.11 2.38
CA LEU A 88 2.43 14.00 1.57
C LEU A 88 2.55 15.46 2.02
N VAL A 89 2.70 15.68 3.33
CA VAL A 89 2.98 17.00 3.90
C VAL A 89 4.38 17.47 3.50
N SER A 90 5.38 16.62 3.62
CA SER A 90 6.77 16.92 3.23
C SER A 90 6.91 17.22 1.74
N ALA A 91 6.08 16.58 0.90
CA ALA A 91 6.00 16.87 -0.53
C ALA A 91 5.21 18.15 -0.86
N GLY A 92 4.71 18.90 0.14
CA GLY A 92 3.95 20.12 -0.06
C GLY A 92 2.54 19.93 -0.62
N LEU A 93 2.03 18.67 -0.60
CA LEU A 93 0.72 18.34 -1.16
C LEU A 93 -0.42 18.52 -0.16
N LEU A 94 -0.10 18.53 1.13
CA LEU A 94 -1.05 18.72 2.22
C LEU A 94 -0.46 19.67 3.26
N PRO A 95 -1.28 20.52 3.93
CA PRO A 95 -0.84 21.22 5.11
C PRO A 95 -0.71 20.25 6.29
N ALA A 96 0.15 20.57 7.28
CA ALA A 96 0.36 19.73 8.46
C ALA A 96 -0.93 19.50 9.27
N SER A 97 -1.86 20.46 9.28
CA SER A 97 -3.18 20.36 9.92
C SER A 97 -4.11 19.33 9.27
N ALA A 98 -3.85 18.94 8.01
CA ALA A 98 -4.63 17.86 7.38
C ALA A 98 -4.49 16.51 8.10
N LEU A 99 -3.43 16.35 8.91
CA LEU A 99 -3.20 15.11 9.69
C LEU A 99 -3.91 15.12 11.06
N ASP A 100 -4.55 16.21 11.46
CA ASP A 100 -5.14 16.34 12.81
C ASP A 100 -6.27 15.32 13.02
N GLY A 101 -7.05 15.03 11.97
CA GLY A 101 -8.06 13.98 12.03
C GLY A 101 -7.49 12.58 12.28
N LEU A 102 -6.30 12.27 11.74
CA LEU A 102 -5.60 11.01 11.99
C LEU A 102 -5.02 10.97 13.41
N ARG A 103 -4.46 12.08 13.88
CA ARG A 103 -3.90 12.19 15.25
C ARG A 103 -4.96 12.08 16.34
N ALA A 104 -6.22 12.36 16.02
CA ALA A 104 -7.35 12.23 16.94
C ALA A 104 -7.85 10.78 17.08
N LEU A 105 -7.40 9.85 16.22
CA LEU A 105 -7.76 8.44 16.32
C LEU A 105 -7.06 7.77 17.50
N ASP A 106 -7.66 6.68 18.00
CA ASP A 106 -7.08 5.91 19.11
C ASP A 106 -5.71 5.36 18.74
N ALA A 107 -4.73 5.58 19.60
CA ALA A 107 -3.36 5.07 19.45
C ALA A 107 -3.19 3.63 19.97
N GLN A 108 -4.18 3.08 20.70
CA GLN A 108 -4.10 1.75 21.31
C GLN A 108 -4.86 0.68 20.50
N ALA A 109 -5.86 1.09 19.73
CA ALA A 109 -6.68 0.19 18.93
C ALA A 109 -7.01 0.83 17.58
N VAL A 110 -6.95 0.03 16.51
CA VAL A 110 -7.30 0.50 15.16
C VAL A 110 -8.80 0.49 14.99
N ASP A 111 -9.40 1.66 14.81
CA ASP A 111 -10.77 1.80 14.31
C ASP A 111 -10.72 1.97 12.78
N PHE A 112 -10.93 0.88 12.06
CA PHE A 112 -10.89 0.88 10.60
C PHE A 112 -12.02 1.72 9.99
N GLY A 113 -13.18 1.80 10.64
CA GLY A 113 -14.29 2.63 10.18
C GLY A 113 -13.95 4.10 10.22
N ALA A 114 -13.44 4.59 11.36
CA ALA A 114 -12.99 5.96 11.51
C ALA A 114 -11.77 6.26 10.58
N LEU A 115 -10.83 5.33 10.48
CA LEU A 115 -9.68 5.43 9.60
C LEU A 115 -10.08 5.60 8.13
N TYR A 116 -11.07 4.83 7.67
CA TYR A 116 -11.62 4.93 6.32
C TYR A 116 -12.17 6.33 6.05
N GLN A 117 -12.90 6.92 7.00
CA GLN A 117 -13.51 8.24 6.86
C GLN A 117 -12.47 9.37 6.83
N VAL A 118 -11.33 9.20 7.49
CA VAL A 118 -10.29 10.24 7.59
C VAL A 118 -9.19 10.05 6.55
N LYS A 119 -8.59 8.87 6.48
CA LYS A 119 -7.36 8.65 5.67
C LYS A 119 -7.63 8.63 4.18
N ARG A 120 -8.72 8.03 3.77
CA ARG A 120 -9.06 7.90 2.35
C ARG A 120 -9.29 9.25 1.67
N PRO A 121 -10.13 10.18 2.21
CA PRO A 121 -10.29 11.52 1.65
C PRO A 121 -8.98 12.31 1.61
N LEU A 122 -8.12 12.15 2.62
CA LEU A 122 -6.82 12.80 2.70
C LEU A 122 -5.91 12.39 1.53
N LEU A 123 -5.85 11.10 1.19
CA LEU A 123 -5.05 10.62 0.06
C LEU A 123 -5.56 11.18 -1.28
N PHE A 124 -6.87 11.29 -1.46
CA PHE A 124 -7.44 11.93 -2.66
C PHE A 124 -7.22 13.44 -2.69
N ALA A 125 -7.27 14.11 -1.54
CA ALA A 125 -6.94 15.53 -1.45
C ALA A 125 -5.48 15.81 -1.86
N ALA A 126 -4.55 14.95 -1.48
CA ALA A 126 -3.16 15.05 -1.89
C ALA A 126 -2.99 14.92 -3.42
N HIS A 127 -3.70 13.99 -4.06
CA HIS A 127 -3.69 13.89 -5.51
C HIS A 127 -4.28 15.13 -6.20
N ALA A 128 -5.41 15.64 -5.70
CA ALA A 128 -6.02 16.87 -6.22
C ALA A 128 -5.07 18.07 -6.08
N ALA A 129 -4.39 18.21 -4.94
CA ALA A 129 -3.39 19.25 -4.73
C ALA A 129 -2.21 19.10 -5.71
N TRP A 130 -1.74 17.89 -5.97
CA TRP A 130 -0.68 17.62 -6.94
C TRP A 130 -1.06 18.07 -8.36
N ILE A 131 -2.29 17.78 -8.80
CA ILE A 131 -2.80 18.27 -10.09
C ILE A 131 -2.85 19.79 -10.11
N ASN A 132 -3.43 20.42 -9.08
CA ASN A 132 -3.61 21.87 -8.99
C ASN A 132 -2.28 22.63 -8.93
N GLN A 133 -1.21 22.00 -8.46
CA GLN A 133 0.16 22.54 -8.43
C GLN A 133 0.93 22.25 -9.74
N ALA A 134 0.24 21.94 -10.84
CA ALA A 134 0.87 21.60 -12.11
C ALA A 134 1.81 20.39 -12.05
N ARG A 135 1.49 19.41 -11.18
CA ARG A 135 2.16 18.11 -11.09
C ARG A 135 3.66 18.22 -10.77
N PRO A 136 4.03 18.78 -9.59
CA PRO A 136 5.43 18.87 -9.19
C PRO A 136 6.09 17.50 -9.09
N SER A 137 7.41 17.46 -9.08
CA SER A 137 8.18 16.24 -8.87
C SER A 137 7.81 15.57 -7.55
N LEU A 138 7.66 14.26 -7.58
CA LEU A 138 7.31 13.45 -6.42
C LEU A 138 8.55 12.76 -5.81
N PRO A 139 8.52 12.38 -4.52
CA PRO A 139 9.72 11.97 -3.78
C PRO A 139 10.28 10.58 -4.18
N TYR A 140 9.49 9.73 -4.85
CA TYR A 140 9.88 8.35 -5.14
C TYR A 140 10.18 8.09 -6.63
N GLY A 141 10.58 9.11 -7.35
CA GLY A 141 10.92 9.04 -8.78
C GLY A 141 9.79 9.50 -9.71
N ASP A 142 9.96 9.23 -10.99
CA ASP A 142 9.00 9.67 -12.01
C ASP A 142 7.71 8.85 -11.97
N PHE A 143 6.57 9.55 -11.81
CA PHE A 143 5.26 8.93 -11.69
C PHE A 143 4.81 8.25 -13.00
N SER A 144 5.13 8.86 -14.16
CA SER A 144 4.76 8.28 -15.45
C SER A 144 5.53 6.99 -15.70
N ARG A 145 6.80 6.94 -15.29
CA ARG A 145 7.60 5.72 -15.33
C ARG A 145 7.02 4.65 -14.40
N PHE A 146 6.66 5.00 -13.18
CA PHE A 146 6.00 4.06 -12.26
C PHE A 146 4.72 3.47 -12.88
N GLN A 147 3.89 4.30 -13.53
CA GLN A 147 2.69 3.83 -14.21
C GLN A 147 3.03 2.87 -15.37
N ALA A 148 4.05 3.19 -16.18
CA ALA A 148 4.47 2.36 -17.29
C ALA A 148 5.03 1.00 -16.84
N ASP A 149 5.92 1.00 -15.85
CA ASP A 149 6.55 -0.21 -15.30
C ASP A 149 5.52 -1.16 -14.65
N ASN A 150 4.41 -0.61 -14.13
CA ASN A 150 3.34 -1.35 -13.45
C ASN A 150 2.04 -1.49 -14.28
N ALA A 151 2.04 -1.11 -15.56
CA ALA A 151 0.84 -1.05 -16.40
C ALA A 151 0.08 -2.38 -16.46
N HIS A 152 0.79 -3.52 -16.34
CA HIS A 152 0.21 -4.87 -16.44
C HIS A 152 -0.82 -5.18 -15.34
N TRP A 153 -0.81 -4.46 -14.21
CA TRP A 153 -1.80 -4.61 -13.14
C TRP A 153 -2.43 -3.27 -12.73
N LEU A 154 -1.63 -2.19 -12.70
CA LEU A 154 -2.04 -0.89 -12.14
C LEU A 154 -3.20 -0.26 -12.91
N THR A 155 -3.18 -0.36 -14.24
CA THR A 155 -4.23 0.22 -15.10
C THR A 155 -5.60 -0.40 -14.79
N SER A 156 -5.66 -1.73 -14.70
CA SER A 156 -6.92 -2.44 -14.41
C SER A 156 -7.38 -2.22 -12.96
N TYR A 157 -6.45 -2.23 -12.00
CA TYR A 157 -6.75 -1.96 -10.59
C TYR A 157 -7.30 -0.53 -10.39
N ALA A 158 -6.65 0.46 -10.98
CA ALA A 158 -7.05 1.85 -10.85
C ALA A 158 -8.43 2.11 -11.46
N LEU A 159 -8.70 1.58 -12.67
CA LEU A 159 -10.01 1.67 -13.30
C LEU A 159 -11.08 0.95 -12.49
N PHE A 160 -10.84 -0.29 -12.05
CA PHE A 160 -11.77 -1.04 -11.21
C PHE A 160 -12.12 -0.28 -9.94
N SER A 161 -11.11 0.27 -9.25
CA SER A 161 -11.31 1.00 -8.00
C SER A 161 -12.11 2.29 -8.21
N ALA A 162 -11.87 3.01 -9.29
CA ALA A 162 -12.63 4.21 -9.65
C ALA A 162 -14.09 3.89 -10.02
N LEU A 163 -14.31 2.81 -10.76
CA LEU A 163 -15.67 2.34 -11.08
C LEU A 163 -16.40 1.86 -9.83
N LYS A 164 -15.72 1.16 -8.93
CA LYS A 164 -16.30 0.72 -7.66
C LYS A 164 -16.75 1.90 -6.81
N ASP A 165 -15.97 2.99 -6.77
CA ASP A 165 -16.38 4.23 -6.13
C ASP A 165 -17.63 4.85 -6.79
N HIS A 166 -17.63 4.91 -8.12
CA HIS A 166 -18.77 5.44 -8.89
C HIS A 166 -20.06 4.65 -8.60
N HIS A 167 -19.94 3.34 -8.45
CA HIS A 167 -21.05 2.45 -8.12
C HIS A 167 -21.25 2.26 -6.60
N GLU A 168 -20.80 3.21 -5.78
CA GLU A 168 -21.05 3.25 -4.33
C GLU A 168 -20.60 1.98 -3.58
N GLY A 169 -19.53 1.34 -4.05
CA GLY A 169 -19.00 0.11 -3.46
C GLY A 169 -19.76 -1.17 -3.82
N ARG A 170 -20.77 -1.11 -4.66
CA ARG A 170 -21.54 -2.30 -5.10
C ARG A 170 -20.61 -3.34 -5.74
N PRO A 171 -20.95 -4.61 -5.65
CA PRO A 171 -20.19 -5.67 -6.30
C PRO A 171 -20.28 -5.55 -7.83
N TRP A 172 -19.18 -5.86 -8.52
CA TRP A 172 -19.04 -5.64 -9.96
C TRP A 172 -20.09 -6.40 -10.82
N TRP A 173 -20.61 -7.50 -10.35
CA TRP A 173 -21.65 -8.26 -11.06
C TRP A 173 -23.02 -7.57 -11.06
N GLU A 174 -23.23 -6.56 -10.23
CA GLU A 174 -24.41 -5.72 -10.20
C GLU A 174 -24.27 -4.46 -11.08
N TRP A 175 -23.08 -4.21 -11.61
CA TRP A 175 -22.82 -3.04 -12.44
C TRP A 175 -23.50 -3.16 -13.82
N PRO A 176 -23.73 -2.03 -14.54
CA PRO A 176 -24.18 -2.06 -15.93
C PRO A 176 -23.28 -2.91 -16.83
N ALA A 177 -23.85 -3.48 -17.89
CA ALA A 177 -23.16 -4.44 -18.75
C ALA A 177 -21.89 -3.88 -19.41
N ASP A 178 -21.87 -2.59 -19.71
CA ASP A 178 -20.73 -1.88 -20.31
C ASP A 178 -19.54 -1.68 -19.36
N THR A 179 -19.74 -1.86 -18.04
CA THR A 179 -18.68 -1.73 -17.02
C THR A 179 -18.40 -3.03 -16.25
N ARG A 180 -19.18 -4.09 -16.52
CA ARG A 180 -19.11 -5.37 -15.78
C ARG A 180 -17.88 -6.20 -16.12
N SER A 181 -17.26 -6.01 -17.28
CA SER A 181 -16.00 -6.66 -17.66
C SER A 181 -14.90 -5.64 -17.91
N LEU A 182 -13.64 -6.01 -17.71
CA LEU A 182 -12.51 -5.11 -17.97
C LEU A 182 -12.51 -4.61 -19.43
N ALA A 183 -12.74 -5.52 -20.38
CA ALA A 183 -12.70 -5.20 -21.81
C ALA A 183 -13.79 -4.21 -22.23
N SER A 184 -15.00 -4.31 -21.67
CA SER A 184 -16.09 -3.34 -21.92
C SER A 184 -15.87 -2.05 -21.14
N ALA A 185 -15.47 -2.15 -19.87
CA ALA A 185 -15.22 -1.00 -19.02
C ALA A 185 -14.19 -0.04 -19.61
N GLN A 186 -13.07 -0.56 -20.12
CA GLN A 186 -12.02 0.27 -20.75
C GLN A 186 -12.50 1.08 -21.97
N LYS A 187 -13.56 0.62 -22.62
CA LYS A 187 -14.15 1.28 -23.81
C LYS A 187 -15.37 2.13 -23.46
N SER A 188 -15.84 2.08 -22.22
CA SER A 188 -17.05 2.78 -21.79
C SER A 188 -16.82 4.29 -21.70
N ALA A 189 -17.89 5.08 -21.91
CA ALA A 189 -17.85 6.51 -21.64
C ALA A 189 -17.56 6.80 -20.15
N LEU A 190 -17.99 5.91 -19.26
CA LEU A 190 -17.73 6.05 -17.83
C LEU A 190 -16.25 5.98 -17.50
N ALA A 191 -15.44 5.15 -18.21
CA ALA A 191 -13.99 5.11 -17.99
C ALA A 191 -13.33 6.49 -18.16
N GLN A 192 -13.78 7.29 -19.12
CA GLN A 192 -13.30 8.65 -19.33
C GLN A 192 -13.74 9.58 -18.19
N GLN A 193 -14.97 9.45 -17.72
CA GLN A 193 -15.50 10.27 -16.62
C GLN A 193 -14.77 10.01 -15.29
N VAL A 194 -14.37 8.77 -15.04
CA VAL A 194 -13.64 8.39 -13.81
C VAL A 194 -12.12 8.42 -13.96
N ALA A 195 -11.58 8.90 -15.09
CA ALA A 195 -10.14 8.85 -15.38
C ALA A 195 -9.28 9.54 -14.31
N THR A 196 -9.69 10.73 -13.83
CA THR A 196 -9.00 11.45 -12.76
C THR A 196 -9.04 10.65 -11.45
N ARG A 197 -10.15 9.96 -11.18
CA ARG A 197 -10.27 9.11 -9.99
C ARG A 197 -9.39 7.86 -10.10
N ALA A 198 -9.29 7.27 -11.29
CA ALA A 198 -8.38 6.16 -11.56
C ALA A 198 -6.91 6.61 -11.40
N GLU A 199 -6.54 7.78 -11.91
CA GLU A 199 -5.20 8.34 -11.70
C GLU A 199 -4.90 8.54 -10.20
N ALA A 200 -5.88 8.96 -9.40
CA ALA A 200 -5.70 9.08 -7.95
C ALA A 200 -5.37 7.74 -7.28
N TYR A 201 -6.00 6.64 -7.72
CA TYR A 201 -5.64 5.32 -7.23
C TYR A 201 -4.22 4.91 -7.64
N ALA A 202 -3.78 5.22 -8.86
CA ALA A 202 -2.40 4.99 -9.28
C ALA A 202 -1.40 5.83 -8.46
N PHE A 203 -1.73 7.09 -8.17
CA PHE A 203 -0.95 7.98 -7.32
C PHE A 203 -0.82 7.44 -5.88
N ILE A 204 -1.89 6.91 -5.31
CA ILE A 204 -1.86 6.27 -3.99
C ILE A 204 -0.92 5.06 -4.01
N GLN A 205 -0.97 4.22 -5.05
CA GLN A 205 -0.08 3.09 -5.19
C GLN A 205 1.39 3.52 -5.36
N TYR A 206 1.66 4.60 -6.06
CA TYR A 206 3.02 5.17 -6.16
C TYR A 206 3.60 5.49 -4.77
N PHE A 207 2.84 6.13 -3.90
CA PHE A 207 3.30 6.42 -2.54
C PHE A 207 3.49 5.14 -1.70
N PHE A 208 2.57 4.20 -1.81
CA PHE A 208 2.72 2.92 -1.13
C PHE A 208 4.02 2.21 -1.52
N PHE A 209 4.24 2.02 -2.82
CA PHE A 209 5.41 1.28 -3.30
C PHE A 209 6.71 2.02 -3.05
N GLY A 210 6.71 3.34 -3.13
CA GLY A 210 7.89 4.15 -2.80
C GLY A 210 8.32 3.97 -1.34
N GLN A 211 7.39 4.06 -0.41
CA GLN A 211 7.66 3.88 1.02
C GLN A 211 8.00 2.42 1.36
N TRP A 212 7.28 1.48 0.79
CA TRP A 212 7.58 0.06 0.95
C TRP A 212 8.98 -0.30 0.44
N GLN A 213 9.38 0.22 -0.71
CA GLN A 213 10.73 -0.01 -1.26
C GLN A 213 11.81 0.60 -0.35
N ALA A 214 11.58 1.79 0.20
CA ALA A 214 12.50 2.41 1.15
C ALA A 214 12.68 1.53 2.40
N LEU A 215 11.59 1.01 2.95
CA LEU A 215 11.63 0.10 4.11
C LEU A 215 12.34 -1.22 3.76
N ARG A 216 12.09 -1.80 2.60
CA ARG A 216 12.80 -3.01 2.12
C ARG A 216 14.29 -2.78 1.96
N ASN A 217 14.69 -1.64 1.41
CA ASN A 217 16.10 -1.29 1.26
C ASN A 217 16.78 -1.19 2.63
N ARG A 218 16.13 -0.56 3.62
CA ARG A 218 16.64 -0.51 5.00
C ARG A 218 16.76 -1.90 5.60
N ALA A 219 15.77 -2.76 5.47
CA ALA A 219 15.84 -4.14 5.94
C ALA A 219 17.03 -4.89 5.33
N SER A 220 17.22 -4.76 4.02
CA SER A 220 18.35 -5.37 3.31
C SER A 220 19.70 -4.87 3.81
N GLN A 221 19.85 -3.56 4.04
CA GLN A 221 21.08 -2.96 4.60
C GLN A 221 21.41 -3.50 6.01
N LEU A 222 20.39 -3.81 6.80
CA LEU A 222 20.51 -4.39 8.14
C LEU A 222 20.64 -5.93 8.12
N GLY A 223 20.65 -6.56 6.95
CA GLY A 223 20.71 -8.01 6.83
C GLY A 223 19.45 -8.74 7.31
N ILE A 224 18.29 -8.05 7.25
CA ILE A 224 16.98 -8.60 7.60
C ILE A 224 16.24 -8.95 6.31
N SER A 225 15.85 -10.21 6.18
CA SER A 225 15.01 -10.69 5.09
C SER A 225 13.53 -10.57 5.47
N ILE A 226 12.71 -10.03 4.55
CA ILE A 226 11.27 -9.92 4.74
C ILE A 226 10.60 -11.15 4.11
N ILE A 227 9.81 -11.86 4.89
CA ILE A 227 8.98 -12.99 4.44
C ILE A 227 7.57 -12.44 4.26
N GLY A 228 7.06 -12.54 3.03
CA GLY A 228 5.65 -12.27 2.72
C GLY A 228 4.77 -13.48 3.01
N ASP A 229 3.47 -13.31 2.84
CA ASP A 229 2.47 -14.35 2.99
C ASP A 229 1.48 -14.27 1.81
#